data_5134aa5979afe3dd2e75eed04bbcbb1b
#
_entry.id   5134aa5979afe3dd2e75eed04bbcbb1b
#
_cell.length_a   1.000
_cell.length_b   1.000
_cell.length_c   1.000
_cell.angle_alpha   90.00
_cell.angle_beta   90.00
_cell.angle_gamma   90.00
#
_symmetry.space_group_name_H-M   'P 1'
#
loop_
_entity.id
_entity.type
_entity.pdbx_description
1 polymer ?
#
loop_
_entity_poly.entity_id
_entity_poly.type
_entity_poly.pdbx_seq_one_letter_code
_entity_poly.pdbx_strand_id
1 'polypeptide(L)'
;MAATRILFVGNSLTYWRPGLDALLRSWGFDAAAVTEGGATLQVLWDAGTALKAIRSGQYGFVVLQDDMPEYGGAAAARTQFQKHTRLFVEAVRESAAVPILLLTHSYDRIKHTRLHAIASAHQEAARALDVTVAPSGLVIGREGLSAATRLGALLCRDKEHPLPVGMLLTALVVRAAMADACGDARAASAERLQELALTAVQSGALSGAALPEAAPEALAATLASLVQAGRQWWRTFPENASNVTAS
;
A
#
# COMPACT_ATOMS: atom_id res chain seq x y z
N MET A 1 -20.48 -4.87 -17.23
CA MET A 1 -19.69 -3.65 -16.90
C MET A 1 -18.25 -3.95 -17.20
N ALA A 2 -17.51 -3.03 -17.83
CA ALA A 2 -16.06 -3.20 -18.02
C ALA A 2 -15.37 -3.31 -16.65
N ALA A 3 -14.35 -4.17 -16.55
CA ALA A 3 -13.58 -4.31 -15.31
C ALA A 3 -12.90 -2.97 -14.96
N THR A 4 -12.93 -2.59 -13.69
CA THR A 4 -12.25 -1.38 -13.23
C THR A 4 -10.73 -1.54 -13.43
N ARG A 5 -10.12 -0.65 -14.20
CA ARG A 5 -8.67 -0.65 -14.46
C ARG A 5 -7.91 0.09 -13.36
N ILE A 6 -6.81 -0.50 -12.93
CA ILE A 6 -5.97 0.01 -11.84
C ILE A 6 -4.54 0.12 -12.33
N LEU A 7 -3.91 1.27 -12.08
CA LEU A 7 -2.48 1.46 -12.30
C LEU A 7 -1.74 1.55 -10.96
N PHE A 8 -0.70 0.77 -10.81
CA PHE A 8 0.27 0.92 -9.73
C PHE A 8 1.48 1.70 -10.23
N VAL A 9 1.89 2.72 -9.48
CA VAL A 9 3.09 3.53 -9.72
C VAL A 9 3.94 3.47 -8.46
N GLY A 10 5.13 2.89 -8.52
CA GLY A 10 5.97 2.71 -7.34
C GLY A 10 7.27 1.94 -7.60
N ASN A 11 7.81 1.33 -6.57
CA ASN A 11 9.06 0.59 -6.62
C ASN A 11 8.90 -0.90 -6.31
N SER A 12 9.96 -1.56 -5.79
CA SER A 12 9.94 -2.99 -5.47
C SER A 12 8.86 -3.39 -4.48
N LEU A 13 8.46 -2.51 -3.56
CA LEU A 13 7.37 -2.78 -2.62
C LEU A 13 6.00 -2.93 -3.30
N THR A 14 5.88 -2.50 -4.55
CA THR A 14 4.70 -2.67 -5.38
C THR A 14 4.75 -3.95 -6.22
N TYR A 15 5.92 -4.29 -6.80
CA TYR A 15 6.04 -5.43 -7.73
C TYR A 15 6.70 -6.67 -7.15
N TRP A 16 7.14 -6.67 -5.86
CA TRP A 16 7.75 -7.85 -5.26
C TRP A 16 6.81 -9.06 -5.33
N ARG A 17 7.37 -10.27 -5.42
CA ARG A 17 6.61 -11.48 -5.81
C ARG A 17 5.69 -12.00 -4.70
N PRO A 18 4.37 -12.13 -4.97
CA PRO A 18 3.64 -11.69 -6.17
C PRO A 18 3.43 -10.17 -6.15
N GLY A 19 3.45 -9.51 -7.33
CA GLY A 19 3.17 -8.08 -7.42
C GLY A 19 1.72 -7.75 -7.04
N LEU A 20 1.48 -6.52 -6.58
CA LEU A 20 0.14 -6.06 -6.22
C LEU A 20 -0.82 -6.14 -7.41
N ASP A 21 -0.34 -5.81 -8.60
CA ASP A 21 -1.09 -5.93 -9.84
C ASP A 21 -1.51 -7.38 -10.13
N ALA A 22 -0.62 -8.35 -9.91
CA ALA A 22 -0.92 -9.77 -10.08
C ALA A 22 -1.97 -10.25 -9.08
N LEU A 23 -1.89 -9.82 -7.82
CA LEU A 23 -2.88 -10.14 -6.79
C LEU A 23 -4.26 -9.55 -7.14
N LEU A 24 -4.33 -8.29 -7.58
CA LEU A 24 -5.60 -7.69 -7.97
C LEU A 24 -6.18 -8.36 -9.21
N ARG A 25 -5.34 -8.77 -10.18
CA ARG A 25 -5.81 -9.56 -11.34
C ARG A 25 -6.41 -10.91 -10.91
N SER A 26 -5.88 -11.57 -9.87
CA SER A 26 -6.47 -12.81 -9.35
C SER A 26 -7.89 -12.61 -8.77
N TRP A 27 -8.26 -11.37 -8.45
CA TRP A 27 -9.59 -10.97 -8.00
C TRP A 27 -10.50 -10.42 -9.12
N GLY A 28 -10.05 -10.51 -10.38
CA GLY A 28 -10.83 -10.09 -11.54
C GLY A 28 -10.69 -8.59 -11.90
N PHE A 29 -9.75 -7.86 -11.32
CA PHE A 29 -9.45 -6.49 -11.76
C PHE A 29 -8.53 -6.49 -12.98
N ASP A 30 -8.65 -5.48 -13.83
CA ASP A 30 -7.64 -5.17 -14.86
C ASP A 30 -6.56 -4.28 -14.23
N ALA A 31 -5.42 -4.85 -13.86
CA ALA A 31 -4.37 -4.15 -13.14
C ALA A 31 -3.03 -4.18 -13.90
N ALA A 32 -2.38 -3.02 -13.94
CA ALA A 32 -1.06 -2.80 -14.53
C ALA A 32 -0.13 -2.08 -13.56
N ALA A 33 1.17 -2.10 -13.82
CA ALA A 33 2.16 -1.41 -13.01
C ALA A 33 3.18 -0.67 -13.88
N VAL A 34 3.60 0.52 -13.43
CA VAL A 34 4.78 1.25 -13.89
C VAL A 34 5.68 1.41 -12.68
N THR A 35 6.75 0.63 -12.63
CA THR A 35 7.58 0.50 -11.44
C THR A 35 9.06 0.48 -11.80
N GLU A 36 9.89 0.97 -10.88
CA GLU A 36 11.36 0.92 -10.96
C GLU A 36 11.92 0.63 -9.57
N GLY A 37 12.95 -0.25 -9.48
CA GLY A 37 13.52 -0.65 -8.19
C GLY A 37 14.14 0.53 -7.44
N GLY A 38 13.75 0.74 -6.17
CA GLY A 38 14.23 1.84 -5.34
C GLY A 38 13.79 3.24 -5.80
N ALA A 39 12.87 3.34 -6.74
CA ALA A 39 12.44 4.64 -7.26
C ALA A 39 11.55 5.39 -6.26
N THR A 40 11.80 6.69 -6.13
CA THR A 40 10.87 7.64 -5.54
C THR A 40 9.84 8.12 -6.58
N LEU A 41 8.78 8.76 -6.11
CA LEU A 41 7.82 9.43 -7.02
C LEU A 41 8.52 10.49 -7.88
N GLN A 42 9.58 11.15 -7.39
CA GLN A 42 10.38 12.07 -8.21
C GLN A 42 11.00 11.35 -9.41
N VAL A 43 11.69 10.23 -9.19
CA VAL A 43 12.33 9.45 -10.27
C VAL A 43 11.29 9.03 -11.31
N LEU A 44 10.14 8.51 -10.86
CA LEU A 44 9.06 8.07 -11.75
C LEU A 44 8.39 9.22 -12.49
N TRP A 45 8.33 10.41 -11.88
CA TRP A 45 7.86 11.63 -12.54
C TRP A 45 8.79 12.07 -13.66
N ASP A 46 10.08 12.17 -13.34
CA ASP A 46 11.12 12.63 -14.28
C ASP A 46 11.30 11.65 -15.46
N ALA A 47 11.12 10.35 -15.24
CA ALA A 47 11.10 9.33 -16.29
C ALA A 47 9.92 9.47 -17.28
N GLY A 48 8.79 10.05 -16.84
CA GLY A 48 7.63 10.35 -17.69
C GLY A 48 6.75 9.16 -18.08
N THR A 49 7.21 7.91 -17.90
CA THR A 49 6.45 6.71 -18.30
C THR A 49 5.14 6.57 -17.52
N ALA A 50 5.18 6.81 -16.21
CA ALA A 50 3.99 6.78 -15.36
C ALA A 50 2.98 7.86 -15.79
N LEU A 51 3.45 9.08 -16.08
CA LEU A 51 2.60 10.17 -16.56
C LEU A 51 1.92 9.83 -17.90
N LYS A 52 2.67 9.22 -18.85
CA LYS A 52 2.10 8.77 -20.12
C LYS A 52 1.00 7.73 -19.89
N ALA A 53 1.20 6.78 -18.98
CA ALA A 53 0.19 5.79 -18.63
C ALA A 53 -1.05 6.43 -17.99
N ILE A 54 -0.88 7.34 -17.02
CA ILE A 54 -1.97 8.06 -16.35
C ILE A 54 -2.78 8.86 -17.37
N ARG A 55 -2.12 9.65 -18.21
CA ARG A 55 -2.76 10.51 -19.22
C ARG A 55 -3.45 9.76 -20.36
N SER A 56 -3.24 8.44 -20.46
CA SER A 56 -4.02 7.63 -21.39
C SER A 56 -5.51 7.59 -21.06
N GLY A 57 -5.90 8.00 -19.82
CA GLY A 57 -7.28 8.04 -19.36
C GLY A 57 -7.96 6.66 -19.21
N GLN A 58 -7.17 5.57 -19.19
CA GLN A 58 -7.71 4.21 -19.20
C GLN A 58 -7.95 3.64 -17.80
N TYR A 59 -7.50 4.33 -16.75
CA TYR A 59 -7.55 3.81 -15.38
C TYR A 59 -8.63 4.51 -14.56
N GLY A 60 -9.34 3.73 -13.74
CA GLY A 60 -10.28 4.26 -12.75
C GLY A 60 -9.59 4.58 -11.42
N PHE A 61 -8.48 3.87 -11.11
CA PHE A 61 -7.66 4.11 -9.93
C PHE A 61 -6.17 4.16 -10.29
N VAL A 62 -5.44 5.01 -9.59
CA VAL A 62 -3.97 5.04 -9.62
C VAL A 62 -3.44 4.98 -8.19
N VAL A 63 -2.69 3.92 -7.88
CA VAL A 63 -2.04 3.73 -6.58
C VAL A 63 -0.61 4.24 -6.68
N LEU A 64 -0.27 5.23 -5.86
CA LEU A 64 1.02 5.92 -5.84
C LEU A 64 1.82 5.49 -4.61
N GLN A 65 3.04 4.98 -4.80
CA GLN A 65 3.94 4.55 -3.74
C GLN A 65 5.31 5.21 -3.92
N ASP A 66 5.80 5.84 -2.87
CA ASP A 66 7.15 6.45 -2.81
C ASP A 66 8.11 5.61 -1.95
N ASP A 67 9.41 5.78 -2.16
CA ASP A 67 10.45 5.15 -1.34
C ASP A 67 10.74 5.95 -0.05
N MET A 68 9.70 6.35 0.65
CA MET A 68 9.78 7.09 1.92
C MET A 68 10.63 6.39 3.00
N PRO A 69 10.63 5.03 3.13
CA PRO A 69 11.49 4.36 4.10
C PRO A 69 12.97 4.68 3.92
N GLU A 70 13.45 4.80 2.68
CA GLU A 70 14.87 5.07 2.40
C GLU A 70 15.26 6.51 2.74
N TYR A 71 14.39 7.48 2.49
CA TYR A 71 14.72 8.90 2.54
C TYR A 71 13.97 9.70 3.60
N GLY A 72 12.96 9.12 4.24
CA GLY A 72 11.97 9.82 5.04
C GLY A 72 12.46 10.51 6.31
N GLY A 73 13.73 10.28 6.72
CA GLY A 73 14.33 10.96 7.87
C GLY A 73 14.83 12.38 7.58
N ALA A 74 15.00 12.74 6.31
CA ALA A 74 15.50 14.06 5.91
C ALA A 74 14.39 15.02 5.53
N ALA A 75 14.44 16.27 5.98
CA ALA A 75 13.46 17.29 5.64
C ALA A 75 13.33 17.50 4.12
N ALA A 76 14.46 17.43 3.39
CA ALA A 76 14.46 17.52 1.94
C ALA A 76 13.68 16.39 1.27
N ALA A 77 13.81 15.16 1.76
CA ALA A 77 13.06 14.00 1.25
C ALA A 77 11.54 14.15 1.45
N ARG A 78 11.13 14.65 2.64
CA ARG A 78 9.73 14.94 2.93
C ARG A 78 9.17 16.01 1.98
N THR A 79 9.93 17.06 1.70
CA THR A 79 9.55 18.11 0.75
C THR A 79 9.40 17.53 -0.67
N GLN A 80 10.32 16.67 -1.10
CA GLN A 80 10.24 16.02 -2.42
C GLN A 80 9.03 15.07 -2.51
N PHE A 81 8.78 14.28 -1.47
CA PHE A 81 7.59 13.44 -1.37
C PHE A 81 6.30 14.27 -1.52
N GLN A 82 6.14 15.35 -0.73
CA GLN A 82 4.96 16.22 -0.78
C GLN A 82 4.77 16.85 -2.17
N LYS A 83 5.86 17.33 -2.77
CA LYS A 83 5.85 17.92 -4.10
C LYS A 83 5.38 16.94 -5.17
N HIS A 84 6.04 15.76 -5.25
CA HIS A 84 5.76 14.83 -6.34
C HIS A 84 4.45 14.06 -6.12
N THR A 85 4.04 13.83 -4.87
CA THR A 85 2.69 13.36 -4.56
C THR A 85 1.64 14.31 -5.10
N ARG A 86 1.78 15.62 -4.87
CA ARG A 86 0.85 16.64 -5.41
C ARG A 86 0.79 16.57 -6.93
N LEU A 87 1.93 16.59 -7.60
CA LEU A 87 2.00 16.55 -9.07
C LEU A 87 1.30 15.31 -9.65
N PHE A 88 1.55 14.13 -9.06
CA PHE A 88 0.87 12.91 -9.50
C PHE A 88 -0.62 12.92 -9.20
N VAL A 89 -1.05 13.36 -8.01
CA VAL A 89 -2.48 13.44 -7.65
C VAL A 89 -3.24 14.35 -8.62
N GLU A 90 -2.65 15.50 -8.97
CA GLU A 90 -3.22 16.43 -9.95
C GLU A 90 -3.35 15.76 -11.33
N ALA A 91 -2.27 15.13 -11.84
CA ALA A 91 -2.30 14.43 -13.13
C ALA A 91 -3.31 13.26 -13.17
N VAL A 92 -3.45 12.53 -12.06
CA VAL A 92 -4.44 11.45 -11.92
C VAL A 92 -5.85 12.01 -12.01
N ARG A 93 -6.15 13.08 -11.29
CA ARG A 93 -7.46 13.73 -11.31
C ARG A 93 -7.80 14.35 -12.65
N GLU A 94 -6.84 14.97 -13.32
CA GLU A 94 -6.98 15.46 -14.70
C GLU A 94 -7.40 14.36 -15.68
N SER A 95 -7.00 13.12 -15.40
CA SER A 95 -7.37 11.92 -16.19
C SER A 95 -8.66 11.26 -15.72
N ALA A 96 -9.45 11.91 -14.84
CA ALA A 96 -10.68 11.42 -14.23
C ALA A 96 -10.52 10.11 -13.43
N ALA A 97 -9.30 9.80 -12.98
CA ALA A 97 -9.01 8.65 -12.12
C ALA A 97 -8.97 9.05 -10.64
N VAL A 98 -9.15 8.08 -9.76
CA VAL A 98 -9.07 8.24 -8.31
C VAL A 98 -7.67 7.93 -7.81
N PRO A 99 -6.94 8.89 -7.22
CA PRO A 99 -5.63 8.63 -6.62
C PRO A 99 -5.76 7.94 -5.26
N ILE A 100 -4.86 6.99 -4.99
CA ILE A 100 -4.68 6.34 -3.69
C ILE A 100 -3.19 6.43 -3.32
N LEU A 101 -2.86 6.87 -2.11
CA LEU A 101 -1.49 6.83 -1.62
C LEU A 101 -1.23 5.52 -0.87
N LEU A 102 -0.20 4.78 -1.25
CA LEU A 102 0.22 3.57 -0.56
C LEU A 102 1.30 3.92 0.48
N LEU A 103 0.93 3.90 1.75
CA LEU A 103 1.83 4.04 2.88
C LEU A 103 2.50 2.69 3.15
N THR A 104 3.82 2.62 2.96
CA THR A 104 4.64 1.43 3.19
C THR A 104 5.23 1.40 4.60
N HIS A 105 5.73 0.25 5.02
CA HIS A 105 6.40 0.07 6.30
C HIS A 105 7.82 0.69 6.29
N SER A 106 8.38 0.91 7.48
CA SER A 106 9.79 1.28 7.64
C SER A 106 10.68 0.05 7.43
N TYR A 107 11.87 0.25 6.84
CA TYR A 107 12.84 -0.83 6.70
C TYR A 107 13.58 -1.09 8.00
N ASP A 108 13.63 -2.34 8.45
CA ASP A 108 14.32 -2.72 9.69
C ASP A 108 15.83 -2.42 9.63
N ARG A 109 16.42 -2.37 8.42
CA ARG A 109 17.84 -2.00 8.21
C ARG A 109 18.12 -0.51 8.39
N ILE A 110 17.07 0.34 8.27
CA ILE A 110 17.19 1.80 8.37
C ILE A 110 16.62 2.27 9.71
N LYS A 111 17.50 2.51 10.67
CA LYS A 111 17.09 2.83 12.05
C LYS A 111 16.60 4.26 12.24
N HIS A 112 16.97 5.18 11.36
CA HIS A 112 16.61 6.59 11.46
C HIS A 112 15.25 6.95 10.84
N THR A 113 14.72 6.10 9.97
CA THR A 113 13.40 6.32 9.38
C THR A 113 12.36 5.49 10.11
N ARG A 114 11.60 6.12 10.97
CA ARG A 114 10.56 5.46 11.77
C ARG A 114 9.23 5.46 11.01
N LEU A 115 8.46 4.39 11.15
CA LEU A 115 7.11 4.25 10.57
C LEU A 115 6.21 5.46 10.89
N HIS A 116 6.34 6.00 12.10
CA HIS A 116 5.61 7.20 12.51
C HIS A 116 5.92 8.43 11.64
N ALA A 117 7.17 8.65 11.26
CA ALA A 117 7.56 9.75 10.37
C ALA A 117 6.96 9.57 8.96
N ILE A 118 6.98 8.33 8.44
CA ILE A 118 6.35 7.97 7.16
C ILE A 118 4.85 8.23 7.23
N ALA A 119 4.19 7.76 8.28
CA ALA A 119 2.74 7.95 8.47
C ALA A 119 2.35 9.42 8.59
N SER A 120 3.13 10.24 9.33
CA SER A 120 2.89 11.69 9.43
C SER A 120 2.98 12.38 8.07
N ALA A 121 4.00 12.04 7.25
CA ALA A 121 4.15 12.62 5.92
C ALA A 121 2.95 12.28 5.00
N HIS A 122 2.49 11.03 5.05
CA HIS A 122 1.30 10.61 4.29
C HIS A 122 0.03 11.29 4.80
N GLN A 123 -0.11 11.48 6.11
CA GLN A 123 -1.28 12.17 6.69
C GLN A 123 -1.33 13.64 6.27
N GLU A 124 -0.18 14.33 6.24
CA GLU A 124 -0.10 15.71 5.73
C GLU A 124 -0.48 15.77 4.25
N ALA A 125 0.06 14.86 3.41
CA ALA A 125 -0.29 14.80 2.00
C ALA A 125 -1.79 14.49 1.82
N ALA A 126 -2.32 13.54 2.58
CA ALA A 126 -3.73 13.16 2.52
C ALA A 126 -4.66 14.34 2.82
N ARG A 127 -4.36 15.12 3.87
CA ARG A 127 -5.15 16.30 4.23
C ARG A 127 -5.02 17.43 3.21
N ALA A 128 -3.77 17.72 2.79
CA ALA A 128 -3.50 18.81 1.87
C ALA A 128 -4.11 18.58 0.48
N LEU A 129 -4.28 17.34 0.07
CA LEU A 129 -4.71 16.95 -1.27
C LEU A 129 -6.08 16.26 -1.28
N ASP A 130 -6.72 16.05 -0.12
CA ASP A 130 -7.95 15.28 0.02
C ASP A 130 -7.86 13.92 -0.72
N VAL A 131 -6.84 13.13 -0.40
CA VAL A 131 -6.54 11.86 -1.05
C VAL A 131 -6.60 10.70 -0.05
N THR A 132 -7.19 9.58 -0.46
CA THR A 132 -7.27 8.37 0.36
C THR A 132 -5.90 7.71 0.48
N VAL A 133 -5.58 7.23 1.70
CA VAL A 133 -4.36 6.46 1.98
C VAL A 133 -4.69 4.99 2.22
N ALA A 134 -3.90 4.11 1.61
CA ALA A 134 -3.85 2.69 1.89
C ALA A 134 -2.72 2.42 2.93
N PRO A 135 -3.02 2.29 4.23
CA PRO A 135 -2.01 2.34 5.29
C PRO A 135 -1.36 0.98 5.56
N SER A 136 -0.85 0.29 4.54
CA SER A 136 -0.29 -1.07 4.68
C SER A 136 0.91 -1.12 5.62
N GLY A 137 1.71 -0.05 5.65
CA GLY A 137 2.86 0.06 6.55
C GLY A 137 2.48 -0.01 8.03
N LEU A 138 1.31 0.51 8.40
CA LEU A 138 0.81 0.42 9.77
C LEU A 138 0.38 -1.01 10.14
N VAL A 139 -0.04 -1.79 9.14
CA VAL A 139 -0.44 -3.19 9.33
C VAL A 139 0.77 -4.11 9.38
N ILE A 140 1.77 -3.87 8.53
CA ILE A 140 3.01 -4.68 8.43
C ILE A 140 4.04 -4.28 9.48
N GLY A 141 4.05 -3.01 9.90
CA GLY A 141 5.05 -2.46 10.81
C GLY A 141 5.05 -3.08 12.21
N ARG A 142 6.15 -2.89 12.95
CA ARG A 142 6.39 -3.50 14.27
C ARG A 142 5.28 -3.26 15.29
N GLU A 143 4.57 -2.15 15.20
CA GLU A 143 3.55 -1.75 16.16
C GLU A 143 2.19 -2.46 15.89
N GLY A 144 1.97 -2.98 14.67
CA GLY A 144 0.87 -3.90 14.33
C GLY A 144 1.19 -5.38 14.56
N LEU A 145 2.44 -5.69 14.84
CA LEU A 145 3.03 -7.03 14.84
C LEU A 145 2.68 -7.95 16.01
N SER A 146 2.02 -7.49 17.06
CA SER A 146 1.53 -8.41 18.10
C SER A 146 0.58 -9.50 17.54
N ALA A 147 -0.04 -9.24 16.39
CA ALA A 147 -0.83 -10.23 15.65
C ALA A 147 0.00 -10.98 14.58
N ALA A 148 1.09 -10.42 14.09
CA ALA A 148 1.94 -11.02 13.05
C ALA A 148 2.73 -12.23 13.54
N THR A 149 2.95 -12.39 14.84
CA THR A 149 3.51 -13.61 15.43
C THR A 149 2.68 -14.85 15.13
N ARG A 150 1.40 -14.70 14.80
CA ARG A 150 0.51 -15.80 14.38
C ARG A 150 0.60 -16.11 12.88
N LEU A 151 1.05 -15.16 12.08
CA LEU A 151 1.20 -15.30 10.62
C LEU A 151 2.63 -15.67 10.21
N GLY A 152 3.56 -15.78 11.17
CA GLY A 152 4.97 -15.91 10.87
C GLY A 152 5.58 -14.59 10.40
N ALA A 153 6.74 -14.68 9.74
CA ALA A 153 7.39 -13.49 9.20
C ALA A 153 6.60 -12.92 8.02
N LEU A 154 6.33 -11.62 8.03
CA LEU A 154 5.71 -10.89 6.91
C LEU A 154 6.74 -10.28 5.96
N LEU A 155 8.00 -10.17 6.41
CA LEU A 155 9.10 -9.62 5.65
C LEU A 155 10.15 -10.68 5.35
N CYS A 156 10.84 -10.51 4.22
CA CYS A 156 12.00 -11.29 3.82
C CYS A 156 13.17 -11.11 4.81
N ARG A 157 14.23 -11.93 4.65
CA ARG A 157 15.45 -11.85 5.48
C ARG A 157 16.18 -10.52 5.35
N ASP A 158 16.00 -9.80 4.22
CA ASP A 158 16.54 -8.45 4.02
C ASP A 158 15.85 -7.40 4.89
N LYS A 159 14.71 -7.76 5.52
CA LYS A 159 13.91 -6.89 6.39
C LYS A 159 13.35 -5.64 5.69
N GLU A 160 13.19 -5.73 4.39
CA GLU A 160 12.69 -4.70 3.52
C GLU A 160 11.51 -5.20 2.68
N HIS A 161 11.73 -6.26 1.91
CA HIS A 161 10.70 -6.76 1.01
C HIS A 161 9.69 -7.66 1.73
N PRO A 162 8.38 -7.49 1.44
CA PRO A 162 7.36 -8.35 2.02
C PRO A 162 7.46 -9.79 1.49
N LEU A 163 7.19 -10.76 2.35
CA LEU A 163 6.87 -12.11 1.93
C LEU A 163 5.51 -12.14 1.21
N PRO A 164 5.18 -13.21 0.46
CA PRO A 164 3.90 -13.30 -0.27
C PRO A 164 2.66 -13.01 0.59
N VAL A 165 2.65 -13.44 1.85
CA VAL A 165 1.56 -13.11 2.80
C VAL A 165 1.53 -11.61 3.10
N GLY A 166 2.69 -10.96 3.24
CA GLY A 166 2.78 -9.51 3.41
C GLY A 166 2.29 -8.74 2.18
N MET A 167 2.60 -9.24 0.97
CA MET A 167 2.07 -8.67 -0.28
C MET A 167 0.56 -8.85 -0.39
N LEU A 168 0.02 -10.01 -0.02
CA LEU A 168 -1.43 -10.23 0.03
C LEU A 168 -2.10 -9.27 1.02
N LEU A 169 -1.52 -9.10 2.21
CA LEU A 169 -2.02 -8.14 3.20
C LEU A 169 -2.04 -6.71 2.63
N THR A 170 -0.96 -6.29 1.95
CA THR A 170 -0.90 -4.98 1.28
C THR A 170 -1.98 -4.84 0.20
N ALA A 171 -2.19 -5.86 -0.63
CA ALA A 171 -3.22 -5.84 -1.66
C ALA A 171 -4.64 -5.71 -1.07
N LEU A 172 -4.93 -6.38 0.05
CA LEU A 172 -6.20 -6.24 0.76
C LEU A 172 -6.39 -4.83 1.33
N VAL A 173 -5.32 -4.22 1.87
CA VAL A 173 -5.37 -2.83 2.35
C VAL A 173 -5.64 -1.86 1.20
N VAL A 174 -4.98 -2.04 0.05
CA VAL A 174 -5.25 -1.24 -1.16
C VAL A 174 -6.69 -1.42 -1.62
N ARG A 175 -7.20 -2.66 -1.64
CA ARG A 175 -8.60 -2.92 -2.02
C ARG A 175 -9.60 -2.24 -1.08
N ALA A 176 -9.33 -2.25 0.22
CA ALA A 176 -10.16 -1.54 1.21
C ALA A 176 -10.11 -0.02 1.00
N ALA A 177 -8.94 0.55 0.72
CA ALA A 177 -8.78 1.97 0.44
C ALA A 177 -9.51 2.41 -0.84
N MET A 178 -9.48 1.59 -1.90
CA MET A 178 -10.26 1.84 -3.12
C MET A 178 -11.76 1.88 -2.82
N ALA A 179 -12.24 0.97 -1.98
CA ALA A 179 -13.65 0.95 -1.56
C ALA A 179 -14.01 2.19 -0.72
N ASP A 180 -13.15 2.57 0.22
CA ASP A 180 -13.33 3.79 1.03
C ASP A 180 -13.41 5.05 0.14
N ALA A 181 -12.53 5.15 -0.87
CA ALA A 181 -12.53 6.28 -1.81
C ALA A 181 -13.81 6.39 -2.66
N CYS A 182 -14.54 5.27 -2.84
CA CYS A 182 -15.81 5.23 -3.54
C CYS A 182 -17.04 5.25 -2.60
N GLY A 183 -16.84 5.29 -1.28
CA GLY A 183 -17.92 5.18 -0.30
C GLY A 183 -18.57 3.79 -0.25
N ASP A 184 -17.92 2.75 -0.78
CA ASP A 184 -18.42 1.37 -0.81
C ASP A 184 -18.04 0.61 0.47
N ALA A 185 -18.81 0.82 1.53
CA ALA A 185 -18.58 0.18 2.83
C ALA A 185 -18.64 -1.36 2.75
N ARG A 186 -19.47 -1.91 1.85
CA ARG A 186 -19.61 -3.37 1.68
C ARG A 186 -18.33 -3.97 1.08
N ALA A 187 -17.76 -3.34 0.06
CA ALA A 187 -16.53 -3.80 -0.56
C ALA A 187 -15.30 -3.67 0.38
N ALA A 188 -15.39 -2.83 1.43
CA ALA A 188 -14.38 -2.68 2.47
C ALA A 188 -14.68 -3.51 3.74
N SER A 189 -15.73 -4.33 3.74
CA SER A 189 -16.12 -5.13 4.91
C SER A 189 -15.11 -6.26 5.19
N ALA A 190 -15.07 -6.71 6.44
CA ALA A 190 -14.20 -7.82 6.85
C ALA A 190 -14.52 -9.11 6.08
N GLU A 191 -15.82 -9.40 5.88
CA GLU A 191 -16.28 -10.58 5.16
C GLU A 191 -15.79 -10.57 3.71
N ARG A 192 -15.90 -9.42 3.02
CA ARG A 192 -15.44 -9.31 1.63
C ARG A 192 -13.91 -9.42 1.52
N LEU A 193 -13.18 -8.82 2.44
CA LEU A 193 -11.72 -8.93 2.48
C LEU A 193 -11.27 -10.37 2.78
N GLN A 194 -11.98 -11.08 3.64
CA GLN A 194 -11.75 -12.50 3.91
C GLN A 194 -11.98 -13.37 2.68
N GLU A 195 -13.06 -13.15 1.93
CA GLU A 195 -13.34 -13.85 0.67
C GLU A 195 -12.21 -13.65 -0.35
N LEU A 196 -11.72 -12.41 -0.51
CA LEU A 196 -10.61 -12.09 -1.42
C LEU A 196 -9.30 -12.75 -0.98
N ALA A 197 -9.00 -12.74 0.33
CA ALA A 197 -7.84 -13.41 0.87
C ALA A 197 -7.91 -14.92 0.60
N LEU A 198 -9.04 -15.56 0.86
CA LEU A 198 -9.26 -16.97 0.62
C LEU A 198 -9.12 -17.31 -0.88
N THR A 199 -9.69 -16.51 -1.76
CA THR A 199 -9.53 -16.65 -3.22
C THR A 199 -8.06 -16.61 -3.64
N ALA A 200 -7.26 -15.68 -3.13
CA ALA A 200 -5.83 -15.59 -3.45
C ALA A 200 -5.04 -16.80 -2.96
N VAL A 201 -5.35 -17.31 -1.77
CA VAL A 201 -4.70 -18.50 -1.21
C VAL A 201 -5.05 -19.73 -2.04
N GLN A 202 -6.32 -19.93 -2.40
CA GLN A 202 -6.81 -21.11 -3.13
C GLN A 202 -6.45 -21.10 -4.62
N SER A 203 -6.35 -19.93 -5.24
CA SER A 203 -6.03 -19.82 -6.69
C SER A 203 -4.58 -20.09 -7.03
N GLY A 204 -3.71 -20.28 -6.03
CA GLY A 204 -2.27 -20.40 -6.24
C GLY A 204 -1.57 -19.08 -6.57
N ALA A 205 -2.23 -17.93 -6.37
CA ALA A 205 -1.61 -16.60 -6.55
C ALA A 205 -0.39 -16.40 -5.62
N LEU A 206 -0.31 -17.17 -4.53
CA LEU A 206 0.82 -17.23 -3.61
C LEU A 206 1.72 -18.45 -3.85
N SER A 207 1.70 -19.06 -5.04
CA SER A 207 2.47 -20.26 -5.33
C SER A 207 3.96 -20.07 -5.08
N GLY A 208 4.61 -21.07 -4.44
CA GLY A 208 6.01 -20.99 -4.02
C GLY A 208 6.26 -20.26 -2.70
N ALA A 209 5.20 -19.75 -2.03
CA ALA A 209 5.31 -19.20 -0.69
C ALA A 209 5.26 -20.30 0.37
N ALA A 210 6.12 -20.19 1.38
CA ALA A 210 5.87 -20.87 2.66
C ALA A 210 4.70 -20.14 3.34
N LEU A 211 3.49 -20.66 3.18
CA LEU A 211 2.33 -20.16 3.93
C LEU A 211 2.41 -20.67 5.38
N PRO A 212 1.86 -19.91 6.35
CA PRO A 212 1.71 -20.41 7.71
C PRO A 212 0.98 -21.76 7.73
N GLU A 213 1.29 -22.63 8.69
CA GLU A 213 0.60 -23.91 8.91
C GLU A 213 -0.85 -23.73 9.42
N ALA A 214 -1.53 -22.74 8.94
CA ALA A 214 -2.92 -22.45 9.30
C ALA A 214 -3.84 -22.89 8.17
N ALA A 215 -5.06 -23.32 8.53
CA ALA A 215 -6.10 -23.55 7.53
C ALA A 215 -6.32 -22.25 6.71
N PRO A 216 -6.53 -22.35 5.38
CA PRO A 216 -6.73 -21.19 4.51
C PRO A 216 -7.78 -20.20 5.03
N GLU A 217 -8.86 -20.69 5.61
CA GLU A 217 -9.95 -19.88 6.17
C GLU A 217 -9.48 -19.07 7.41
N ALA A 218 -8.68 -19.71 8.28
CA ALA A 218 -8.13 -19.04 9.46
C ALA A 218 -7.11 -17.96 9.08
N LEU A 219 -6.28 -18.23 8.07
CA LEU A 219 -5.36 -17.24 7.50
C LEU A 219 -6.13 -16.06 6.92
N ALA A 220 -7.15 -16.32 6.10
CA ALA A 220 -7.96 -15.29 5.47
C ALA A 220 -8.69 -14.41 6.50
N ALA A 221 -9.28 -15.00 7.53
CA ALA A 221 -9.93 -14.27 8.62
C ALA A 221 -8.94 -13.39 9.40
N THR A 222 -7.76 -13.89 9.67
CA THR A 222 -6.70 -13.13 10.35
C THR A 222 -6.26 -11.93 9.51
N LEU A 223 -6.03 -12.11 8.22
CA LEU A 223 -5.64 -11.03 7.31
C LEU A 223 -6.71 -9.94 7.24
N ALA A 224 -7.98 -10.32 7.10
CA ALA A 224 -9.10 -9.37 7.09
C ALA A 224 -9.20 -8.57 8.40
N SER A 225 -9.02 -9.21 9.54
CA SER A 225 -9.00 -8.55 10.85
C SER A 225 -7.86 -7.54 10.97
N LEU A 226 -6.67 -7.88 10.50
CA LEU A 226 -5.51 -6.98 10.49
C LEU A 226 -5.75 -5.75 9.61
N VAL A 227 -6.38 -5.91 8.45
CA VAL A 227 -6.74 -4.78 7.59
C VAL A 227 -7.68 -3.83 8.33
N GLN A 228 -8.70 -4.34 9.01
CA GLN A 228 -9.64 -3.50 9.76
C GLN A 228 -8.93 -2.76 10.92
N ALA A 229 -8.06 -3.44 11.65
CA ALA A 229 -7.27 -2.82 12.72
C ALA A 229 -6.38 -1.68 12.18
N GLY A 230 -5.68 -1.90 11.06
CA GLY A 230 -4.84 -0.88 10.43
C GLY A 230 -5.64 0.32 9.93
N ARG A 231 -6.83 0.11 9.35
CA ARG A 231 -7.76 1.18 8.95
C ARG A 231 -8.24 1.99 10.16
N GLN A 232 -8.60 1.32 11.24
CA GLN A 232 -9.02 2.00 12.47
C GLN A 232 -7.87 2.82 13.03
N TRP A 233 -6.67 2.24 13.13
CA TRP A 233 -5.50 2.97 13.61
C TRP A 233 -5.17 4.18 12.75
N TRP A 234 -5.24 4.08 11.43
CA TRP A 234 -5.06 5.22 10.52
C TRP A 234 -6.04 6.36 10.82
N ARG A 235 -7.32 6.05 11.06
CA ARG A 235 -8.35 7.05 11.38
C ARG A 235 -8.10 7.77 12.71
N THR A 236 -7.45 7.10 13.65
CA THR A 236 -7.14 7.63 14.98
C THR A 236 -5.69 8.11 15.11
N PHE A 237 -4.91 8.06 14.05
CA PHE A 237 -3.50 8.46 14.06
C PHE A 237 -3.37 9.92 14.50
N PRO A 238 -2.57 10.22 15.56
CA PRO A 238 -2.56 11.55 16.19
C PRO A 238 -2.09 12.63 15.21
N GLU A 239 -2.84 13.73 15.21
CA GLU A 239 -2.61 14.87 14.30
C GLU A 239 -1.26 15.56 14.47
N ASN A 240 -0.59 15.40 15.61
CA ASN A 240 0.65 16.09 15.99
C ASN A 240 1.79 15.13 16.31
N ALA A 241 1.82 14.00 15.70
CA ALA A 241 2.89 13.02 15.90
C ALA A 241 4.30 13.51 15.50
N SER A 242 4.43 14.67 14.86
CA SER A 242 5.70 15.32 14.56
C SER A 242 6.43 15.87 15.80
N ASN A 243 5.77 15.98 16.95
CA ASN A 243 6.32 16.55 18.19
C ASN A 243 6.73 15.48 19.23
N VAL A 244 6.58 14.20 18.94
CA VAL A 244 7.14 13.16 19.82
C VAL A 244 8.64 13.08 19.55
N THR A 245 9.36 13.94 20.25
CA THR A 245 10.82 13.88 20.38
C THR A 245 11.25 12.50 20.85
N ALA A 246 12.33 12.02 20.23
CA ALA A 246 13.03 10.82 20.63
C ALA A 246 13.23 10.78 22.15
N SER A 247 12.60 9.86 22.82
CA SER A 247 13.04 9.32 24.10
C SER A 247 13.64 7.95 23.86
#